data_745252aac399710d5f32dc47c7360c33
#
_entry.id   745252aac399710d5f32dc47c7360c33
#
_cell.length_a   1.000
_cell.length_b   1.000
_cell.length_c   1.000
_cell.angle_alpha   90.00
_cell.angle_beta   90.00
_cell.angle_gamma   90.00
#
_symmetry.space_group_name_H-M   'P 1'
#
loop_
_entity.id
_entity.type
_entity.pdbx_description
1 polymer ?
#
loop_
_entity_poly.entity_id
_entity_poly.type
_entity_poly.pdbx_seq_one_letter_code
_entity_poly.pdbx_strand_id
1 'polypeptide(L)'
;MNIPGEKRSLIPDESGDQASKFAEAIRDNDMDTAWNLLSKETRGMRMGVWATKNNINMQEAYQAGYNPQHLRRQEMMSDFRNTVLSMWALEDLTDLGVSPSSYIDDTHCFAFLPFGVTKEENTINNKKLMSGLIIPMLFEDSEWVVDMPGWRFIY
;
A
#
# COMPACT_ATOMS: atom_id res chain seq x y z
N MET A 1 -23.96 -4.42 25.99
CA MET A 1 -23.52 -3.12 25.46
C MET A 1 -22.09 -3.27 24.95
N ASN A 2 -21.88 -3.08 23.68
CA ASN A 2 -20.52 -3.14 23.12
C ASN A 2 -19.84 -1.81 23.34
N ILE A 3 -18.80 -1.79 24.14
CA ILE A 3 -17.95 -0.61 24.31
C ILE A 3 -17.16 -0.43 23.00
N PRO A 4 -17.38 0.67 22.26
CA PRO A 4 -16.61 0.92 21.05
C PRO A 4 -15.13 1.01 21.44
N GLY A 5 -14.32 0.12 20.88
CA GLY A 5 -12.88 0.08 21.15
C GLY A 5 -12.38 -1.25 21.70
N GLU A 6 -13.09 -1.89 22.61
CA GLU A 6 -12.64 -3.19 23.16
C GLU A 6 -12.71 -4.34 22.16
N LYS A 7 -13.68 -4.33 21.27
CA LYS A 7 -13.77 -5.38 20.24
C LYS A 7 -12.79 -5.20 19.06
N ARG A 8 -12.30 -4.00 18.85
CA ARG A 8 -11.38 -3.73 17.72
C ARG A 8 -9.99 -4.31 17.93
N SER A 9 -9.56 -4.49 19.18
CA SER A 9 -8.27 -5.12 19.49
C SER A 9 -8.30 -6.65 19.37
N LEU A 10 -9.51 -7.25 19.30
CA LEU A 10 -9.70 -8.70 19.26
C LEU A 10 -10.14 -9.22 17.88
N ILE A 11 -10.59 -8.34 16.98
CA ILE A 11 -10.98 -8.71 15.63
C ILE A 11 -9.80 -8.36 14.71
N PRO A 12 -9.27 -9.34 13.95
CA PRO A 12 -8.24 -9.05 12.96
C PRO A 12 -8.72 -7.95 12.02
N ASP A 13 -7.93 -6.90 11.87
CA ASP A 13 -8.19 -5.83 10.91
C ASP A 13 -7.65 -6.28 9.55
N GLU A 14 -8.53 -6.86 8.73
CA GLU A 14 -8.15 -7.39 7.42
C GLU A 14 -7.53 -6.32 6.52
N SER A 15 -7.99 -5.08 6.60
CA SER A 15 -7.42 -3.98 5.82
C SER A 15 -6.00 -3.67 6.26
N GLY A 16 -5.74 -3.62 7.56
CA GLY A 16 -4.40 -3.44 8.12
C GLY A 16 -3.46 -4.58 7.75
N ASP A 17 -3.95 -5.82 7.81
CA ASP A 17 -3.18 -7.00 7.44
C ASP A 17 -2.79 -6.98 5.96
N GLN A 18 -3.70 -6.58 5.07
CA GLN A 18 -3.43 -6.45 3.65
C GLN A 18 -2.43 -5.31 3.36
N ALA A 19 -2.57 -4.19 4.04
CA ALA A 19 -1.61 -3.08 3.96
C ALA A 19 -0.22 -3.52 4.42
N SER A 20 -0.13 -4.28 5.51
CA SER A 20 1.12 -4.84 6.01
C SER A 20 1.76 -5.79 5.00
N LYS A 21 0.98 -6.68 4.39
CA LYS A 21 1.46 -7.58 3.32
C LYS A 21 2.01 -6.81 2.13
N PHE A 22 1.34 -5.71 1.76
CA PHE A 22 1.82 -4.85 0.68
C PHE A 22 3.18 -4.24 1.02
N ALA A 23 3.32 -3.65 2.21
CA ALA A 23 4.58 -3.05 2.65
C ALA A 23 5.71 -4.08 2.69
N GLU A 24 5.45 -5.28 3.22
CA GLU A 24 6.41 -6.38 3.26
C GLU A 24 6.82 -6.83 1.85
N ALA A 25 5.86 -6.94 0.94
CA ALA A 25 6.13 -7.32 -0.45
C ALA A 25 7.02 -6.29 -1.16
N ILE A 26 6.79 -5.00 -0.94
CA ILE A 26 7.67 -3.93 -1.45
C ILE A 26 9.07 -4.07 -0.85
N ARG A 27 9.16 -4.24 0.47
CA ARG A 27 10.44 -4.42 1.17
C ARG A 27 11.23 -5.58 0.58
N ASP A 28 10.58 -6.72 0.42
CA ASP A 28 11.22 -7.98 0.03
C ASP A 28 11.35 -8.14 -1.49
N ASN A 29 10.94 -7.14 -2.25
CA ASN A 29 10.93 -7.16 -3.71
C ASN A 29 10.05 -8.29 -4.29
N ASP A 30 9.00 -8.68 -3.56
CA ASP A 30 7.98 -9.61 -4.03
C ASP A 30 6.90 -8.81 -4.80
N MET A 31 7.23 -8.43 -6.01
CA MET A 31 6.41 -7.47 -6.76
C MET A 31 5.13 -8.07 -7.31
N ASP A 32 5.07 -9.39 -7.54
CA ASP A 32 3.82 -10.01 -7.95
C ASP A 32 2.78 -9.95 -6.82
N THR A 33 3.18 -10.20 -5.59
CA THR A 33 2.30 -10.05 -4.42
C THR A 33 1.87 -8.60 -4.25
N ALA A 34 2.81 -7.65 -4.29
CA ALA A 34 2.50 -6.23 -4.17
C ALA A 34 1.52 -5.75 -5.26
N TRP A 35 1.75 -6.15 -6.50
CA TRP A 35 0.90 -5.79 -7.63
C TRP A 35 -0.52 -6.34 -7.48
N ASN A 36 -0.66 -7.58 -7.06
CA ASN A 36 -1.96 -8.22 -6.86
C ASN A 36 -2.75 -7.64 -5.68
N LEU A 37 -2.10 -6.96 -4.75
CA LEU A 37 -2.74 -6.25 -3.65
C LEU A 37 -3.24 -4.86 -4.03
N LEU A 38 -2.97 -4.39 -5.24
CA LEU A 38 -3.45 -3.09 -5.71
C LEU A 38 -4.89 -3.16 -6.22
N SER A 39 -5.62 -2.06 -6.08
CA SER A 39 -6.93 -1.90 -6.75
C SER A 39 -6.78 -1.93 -8.26
N LYS A 40 -7.87 -2.27 -8.96
CA LYS A 40 -7.90 -2.27 -10.43
C LYS A 40 -7.59 -0.89 -11.00
N GLU A 41 -8.13 0.15 -10.38
CA GLU A 41 -7.85 1.53 -10.80
C GLU A 41 -6.37 1.87 -10.65
N THR A 42 -5.77 1.50 -9.52
CA THR A 42 -4.33 1.74 -9.29
C THR A 42 -3.48 1.01 -10.31
N ARG A 43 -3.78 -0.27 -10.59
CA ARG A 43 -3.06 -1.02 -11.62
C ARG A 43 -3.19 -0.38 -12.99
N GLY A 44 -4.41 0.01 -13.37
CA GLY A 44 -4.65 0.70 -14.64
C GLY A 44 -3.88 2.00 -14.76
N MET A 45 -3.87 2.80 -13.71
CA MET A 45 -3.10 4.05 -13.66
C MET A 45 -1.60 3.80 -13.81
N ARG A 46 -1.06 2.81 -13.10
CA ARG A 46 0.37 2.49 -13.17
C ARG A 46 0.78 1.96 -14.53
N MET A 47 -0.05 1.12 -15.16
CA MET A 47 0.19 0.66 -16.53
C MET A 47 0.21 1.84 -17.52
N GLY A 48 -0.72 2.78 -17.37
CA GLY A 48 -0.79 3.97 -18.21
C GLY A 48 0.43 4.88 -18.05
N VAL A 49 0.86 5.11 -16.82
CA VAL A 49 2.06 5.91 -16.53
C VAL A 49 3.31 5.26 -17.15
N TRP A 50 3.47 3.97 -16.93
CA TRP A 50 4.61 3.23 -17.47
C TRP A 50 4.63 3.23 -19.01
N ALA A 51 3.47 3.02 -19.64
CA ALA A 51 3.32 3.04 -21.08
C ALA A 51 3.69 4.42 -21.66
N THR A 52 3.18 5.49 -21.07
CA THR A 52 3.45 6.86 -21.53
C THR A 52 4.92 7.22 -21.35
N LYS A 53 5.51 6.92 -20.21
CA LYS A 53 6.90 7.22 -19.88
C LYS A 53 7.89 6.50 -20.82
N ASN A 54 7.56 5.29 -21.24
CA ASN A 54 8.43 4.45 -22.04
C ASN A 54 8.01 4.37 -23.53
N ASN A 55 7.02 5.15 -23.92
CA ASN A 55 6.47 5.14 -25.28
C ASN A 55 6.04 3.74 -25.74
N ILE A 56 5.30 3.07 -24.87
CA ILE A 56 4.81 1.71 -25.07
C ILE A 56 3.32 1.76 -25.38
N ASN A 57 2.86 0.86 -26.25
CA ASN A 57 1.44 0.68 -26.55
C ASN A 57 0.68 0.24 -25.28
N MET A 58 -0.49 0.81 -25.06
CA MET A 58 -1.32 0.48 -23.87
C MET A 58 -1.73 -0.99 -23.82
N GLN A 59 -1.94 -1.63 -24.97
CA GLN A 59 -2.25 -3.05 -25.01
C GLN A 59 -1.08 -3.90 -24.52
N GLU A 60 0.13 -3.56 -24.90
CA GLU A 60 1.34 -4.23 -24.39
C GLU A 60 1.53 -3.98 -22.89
N ALA A 61 1.30 -2.75 -22.43
CA ALA A 61 1.35 -2.42 -21.00
C ALA A 61 0.32 -3.21 -20.21
N TYR A 62 -0.89 -3.35 -20.73
CA TYR A 62 -1.95 -4.17 -20.11
C TYR A 62 -1.51 -5.65 -20.01
N GLN A 63 -0.94 -6.19 -21.08
CA GLN A 63 -0.43 -7.57 -21.08
C GLN A 63 0.70 -7.75 -20.06
N ALA A 64 1.63 -6.79 -19.98
CA ALA A 64 2.69 -6.82 -18.98
C ALA A 64 2.15 -6.76 -17.55
N GLY A 65 1.05 -6.03 -17.33
CA GLY A 65 0.40 -5.91 -16.03
C GLY A 65 -0.40 -7.13 -15.60
N TYR A 66 -0.93 -7.92 -16.54
CA TYR A 66 -1.80 -9.07 -16.25
C TYR A 66 -1.22 -10.43 -16.60
N ASN A 67 -0.14 -10.48 -17.35
CA ASN A 67 0.53 -11.73 -17.67
C ASN A 67 1.89 -11.80 -16.95
N PRO A 68 2.02 -12.61 -15.87
CA PRO A 68 3.28 -12.73 -15.13
C PRO A 68 4.46 -13.22 -15.98
N GLN A 69 4.19 -13.84 -17.13
CA GLN A 69 5.21 -14.37 -18.03
C GLN A 69 5.58 -13.37 -19.14
N HIS A 70 4.98 -12.18 -19.16
CA HIS A 70 5.27 -11.19 -20.19
C HIS A 70 6.73 -10.73 -20.10
N LEU A 71 7.37 -10.59 -21.25
CA LEU A 71 8.79 -10.23 -21.37
C LEU A 71 9.17 -8.93 -20.62
N ARG A 72 8.28 -7.95 -20.60
CA ARG A 72 8.51 -6.65 -19.96
C ARG A 72 7.92 -6.52 -18.56
N ARG A 73 7.38 -7.59 -18.01
CA ARG A 73 6.75 -7.60 -16.68
C ARG A 73 7.71 -7.11 -15.59
N GLN A 74 8.93 -7.62 -15.60
CA GLN A 74 9.92 -7.28 -14.58
C GLN A 74 10.31 -5.79 -14.64
N GLU A 75 10.43 -5.24 -15.83
CA GLU A 75 10.71 -3.83 -16.04
C GLU A 75 9.60 -2.95 -15.44
N MET A 76 8.34 -3.29 -15.71
CA MET A 76 7.18 -2.59 -15.14
C MET A 76 7.16 -2.69 -13.61
N MET A 77 7.41 -3.88 -13.07
CA MET A 77 7.43 -4.11 -11.63
C MET A 77 8.56 -3.33 -10.94
N SER A 78 9.73 -3.26 -11.57
CA SER A 78 10.85 -2.45 -11.05
C SER A 78 10.53 -0.96 -11.04
N ASP A 79 9.89 -0.46 -12.08
CA ASP A 79 9.45 0.94 -12.15
C ASP A 79 8.43 1.24 -11.05
N PHE A 80 7.48 0.36 -10.84
CA PHE A 80 6.49 0.49 -9.78
C PHE A 80 7.15 0.50 -8.39
N ARG A 81 8.05 -0.45 -8.11
CA ARG A 81 8.77 -0.49 -6.84
C ARG A 81 9.57 0.78 -6.60
N ASN A 82 10.28 1.25 -7.61
CA ASN A 82 11.06 2.49 -7.49
C ASN A 82 10.18 3.70 -7.18
N THR A 83 8.98 3.75 -7.76
CA THR A 83 8.01 4.80 -7.43
C THR A 83 7.58 4.74 -5.97
N VAL A 84 7.28 3.56 -5.45
CA VAL A 84 6.92 3.40 -4.03
C VAL A 84 8.09 3.79 -3.13
N LEU A 85 9.31 3.34 -3.45
CA LEU A 85 10.51 3.65 -2.66
C LEU A 85 10.95 5.10 -2.78
N SER A 86 10.43 5.87 -3.75
CA SER A 86 10.62 7.32 -3.78
C SER A 86 9.77 8.05 -2.74
N MET A 87 8.69 7.41 -2.27
CA MET A 87 7.81 7.96 -1.24
C MET A 87 8.11 7.40 0.15
N TRP A 88 8.48 6.13 0.23
CA TRP A 88 8.78 5.44 1.48
C TRP A 88 10.21 4.93 1.46
N ALA A 89 11.01 5.33 2.43
CA ALA A 89 12.36 4.80 2.57
C ALA A 89 12.32 3.30 2.86
N LEU A 90 13.20 2.53 2.22
CA LEU A 90 13.25 1.07 2.40
C LEU A 90 13.41 0.69 3.87
N GLU A 91 14.22 1.42 4.62
CA GLU A 91 14.44 1.22 6.04
C GLU A 91 13.17 1.41 6.87
N ASP A 92 12.23 2.25 6.40
CA ASP A 92 10.95 2.49 7.08
C ASP A 92 9.98 1.32 6.90
N LEU A 93 10.22 0.45 5.93
CA LEU A 93 9.41 -0.73 5.68
C LEU A 93 9.82 -1.93 6.54
N THR A 94 10.88 -1.80 7.29
CA THR A 94 11.29 -2.80 8.28
C THR A 94 10.57 -2.53 9.60
N ASP A 95 10.18 -3.58 10.30
CA ASP A 95 9.60 -3.47 11.64
C ASP A 95 8.36 -2.56 11.71
N LEU A 96 7.42 -2.79 10.81
CA LEU A 96 6.12 -2.12 10.82
C LEU A 96 5.13 -2.88 11.70
N GLY A 97 4.40 -2.13 12.54
CA GLY A 97 3.25 -2.66 13.25
C GLY A 97 1.97 -2.56 12.42
N VAL A 98 0.88 -3.04 12.98
CA VAL A 98 -0.47 -2.88 12.44
C VAL A 98 -1.34 -2.25 13.51
N SER A 99 -1.96 -1.14 13.18
CA SER A 99 -2.92 -0.43 14.02
C SER A 99 -4.32 -0.56 13.42
N PRO A 100 -5.40 -0.42 14.21
CA PRO A 100 -6.75 -0.38 13.64
C PRO A 100 -6.89 0.68 12.58
N SER A 101 -7.52 0.31 11.45
CA SER A 101 -7.75 1.22 10.33
C SER A 101 -8.80 2.26 10.66
N SER A 102 -8.70 3.42 10.01
CA SER A 102 -9.66 4.51 10.10
C SER A 102 -10.64 4.41 8.94
N TYR A 103 -11.88 3.98 9.20
CA TYR A 103 -12.88 3.76 8.17
C TYR A 103 -13.62 5.05 7.81
N ILE A 104 -13.70 5.32 6.51
CA ILE A 104 -14.51 6.42 5.96
C ILE A 104 -15.94 5.92 5.72
N ASP A 105 -16.06 4.72 5.13
CA ASP A 105 -17.30 4.00 4.89
C ASP A 105 -17.02 2.49 4.83
N ASP A 106 -18.00 1.70 4.37
CA ASP A 106 -17.87 0.24 4.31
C ASP A 106 -16.83 -0.26 3.30
N THR A 107 -16.44 0.60 2.35
CA THR A 107 -15.53 0.22 1.25
C THR A 107 -14.23 1.01 1.21
N HIS A 108 -14.06 2.04 2.06
CA HIS A 108 -12.88 2.88 2.07
C HIS A 108 -12.34 3.05 3.49
N CYS A 109 -11.06 2.88 3.65
CA CYS A 109 -10.39 3.17 4.91
C CYS A 109 -8.95 3.61 4.69
N PHE A 110 -8.35 4.13 5.75
CA PHE A 110 -6.91 4.36 5.82
C PHE A 110 -6.32 3.35 6.81
N ALA A 111 -5.42 2.49 6.33
CA ALA A 111 -4.63 1.64 7.20
C ALA A 111 -3.46 2.44 7.76
N PHE A 112 -3.16 2.23 9.02
CA PHE A 112 -2.01 2.84 9.67
C PHE A 112 -1.04 1.77 10.13
N LEU A 113 0.20 1.85 9.64
CA LEU A 113 1.29 0.95 10.00
C LEU A 113 2.32 1.74 10.80
N PRO A 114 2.26 1.70 12.14
CA PRO A 114 3.22 2.44 12.97
C PRO A 114 4.63 1.90 12.79
N PHE A 115 5.62 2.81 12.81
CA PHE A 115 7.03 2.44 12.85
C PHE A 115 7.35 1.77 14.18
N GLY A 116 8.26 0.80 14.14
CA GLY A 116 8.70 0.09 15.33
C GLY A 116 9.49 0.97 16.31
N VAL A 117 9.80 0.39 17.46
CA VAL A 117 10.36 1.07 18.64
C VAL A 117 11.78 1.61 18.41
N THR A 118 12.43 1.24 17.31
CA THR A 118 13.83 1.61 17.01
C THR A 118 14.02 3.02 16.47
N LYS A 119 12.92 3.71 16.11
CA LYS A 119 12.99 5.10 15.70
C LYS A 119 12.92 6.01 16.91
N GLU A 120 13.71 7.09 16.87
CA GLU A 120 13.68 8.12 17.90
C GLU A 120 12.24 8.58 18.15
N GLU A 121 11.89 8.64 19.43
CA GLU A 121 10.58 9.10 19.83
C GLU A 121 10.43 10.58 19.48
N ASN A 122 9.56 10.88 18.53
CA ASN A 122 9.17 12.26 18.27
C ASN A 122 8.26 12.74 19.39
N THR A 123 8.69 13.76 20.11
CA THR A 123 7.88 14.39 21.14
C THR A 123 7.57 15.84 20.76
N ILE A 124 6.30 16.22 20.84
CA ILE A 124 5.85 17.60 20.81
C ILE A 124 5.14 17.90 22.12
N ASN A 125 5.57 18.92 22.85
CA ASN A 125 4.96 19.30 24.13
C ASN A 125 4.89 18.14 25.14
N ASN A 126 5.95 17.33 25.21
CA ASN A 126 6.05 16.14 26.08
C ASN A 126 5.03 15.02 25.75
N LYS A 127 4.41 15.05 24.57
CA LYS A 127 3.55 13.96 24.08
C LYS A 127 4.29 13.16 23.03
N LYS A 128 4.27 11.83 23.19
CA LYS A 128 4.74 10.91 22.14
C LYS A 128 3.86 11.05 20.91
N LEU A 129 4.48 11.33 19.78
CA LEU A 129 3.81 11.24 18.49
C LEU A 129 4.07 9.87 17.90
N MET A 130 2.99 9.20 17.51
CA MET A 130 3.08 7.96 16.76
C MET A 130 3.31 8.31 15.29
N SER A 131 4.42 7.86 14.72
CA SER A 131 4.71 7.98 13.29
C SER A 131 4.58 6.63 12.61
N GLY A 132 4.26 6.65 11.34
CA GLY A 132 4.06 5.43 10.56
C GLY A 132 3.63 5.73 9.14
N LEU A 133 3.22 4.68 8.43
CA LEU A 133 2.70 4.78 7.08
C LEU A 133 1.17 4.81 7.12
N ILE A 134 0.59 5.69 6.31
CA ILE A 134 -0.85 5.74 6.06
C ILE A 134 -1.08 5.22 4.65
N ILE A 135 -1.86 4.16 4.52
CA ILE A 135 -2.12 3.49 3.24
C ILE A 135 -3.62 3.53 2.96
N PRO A 136 -4.06 4.21 1.89
CA PRO A 136 -5.45 4.17 1.47
C PRO A 136 -5.84 2.77 1.01
N MET A 137 -6.99 2.29 1.48
CA MET A 137 -7.49 0.96 1.18
C MET A 137 -8.90 1.03 0.62
N LEU A 138 -9.19 0.15 -0.31
CA LEU A 138 -10.50 -0.01 -0.95
C LEU A 138 -10.96 -1.46 -0.77
N PHE A 139 -12.23 -1.66 -0.43
CA PHE A 139 -12.85 -2.98 -0.45
C PHE A 139 -13.41 -3.25 -1.84
N GLU A 140 -12.81 -4.18 -2.55
CA GLU A 140 -13.08 -4.49 -3.97
C GLU A 140 -13.03 -6.01 -4.15
N ASP A 141 -14.02 -6.58 -4.84
CA ASP A 141 -14.09 -8.02 -5.11
C ASP A 141 -13.93 -8.88 -3.84
N SER A 142 -14.58 -8.48 -2.75
CA SER A 142 -14.57 -9.16 -1.44
C SER A 142 -13.21 -9.15 -0.72
N GLU A 143 -12.30 -8.27 -1.11
CA GLU A 143 -10.98 -8.12 -0.49
C GLU A 143 -10.62 -6.65 -0.26
N TRP A 144 -9.84 -6.39 0.78
CA TRP A 144 -9.20 -5.10 0.95
C TRP A 144 -7.96 -5.03 0.09
N VAL A 145 -7.86 -3.99 -0.73
CA VAL A 145 -6.74 -3.74 -1.62
C VAL A 145 -6.20 -2.32 -1.43
N VAL A 146 -4.95 -2.12 -1.82
CA VAL A 146 -4.31 -0.81 -1.75
C VAL A 146 -4.81 0.07 -2.88
N ASP A 147 -5.31 1.26 -2.54
CA ASP A 147 -5.87 2.20 -3.50
C ASP A 147 -5.03 3.48 -3.59
N MET A 148 -4.00 3.43 -4.42
CA MET A 148 -3.06 4.53 -4.61
C MET A 148 -3.64 5.82 -5.22
N PRO A 149 -4.78 5.84 -5.94
CA PRO A 149 -5.35 7.11 -6.38
C PRO A 149 -5.54 8.13 -5.27
N GLY A 150 -5.72 7.67 -4.03
CA GLY A 150 -5.74 8.54 -2.86
C GLY A 150 -4.45 9.33 -2.65
N TRP A 151 -3.35 8.93 -3.26
CA TRP A 151 -2.06 9.63 -3.16
C TRP A 151 -1.91 10.78 -4.15
N ARG A 152 -2.86 10.96 -5.07
CA ARG A 152 -2.88 12.11 -6.01
C ARG A 152 -2.95 13.45 -5.30
N PHE A 153 -3.41 13.46 -4.08
CA PHE A 153 -3.61 14.66 -3.31
C PHE A 153 -2.44 15.00 -2.37
N ILE A 154 -1.37 14.23 -2.44
CA ILE A 154 -0.15 14.46 -1.64
C ILE A 154 0.91 15.12 -2.53
N TYR A 155 0.55 16.23 -3.15
CA TYR A 155 1.49 17.07 -3.86
C TYR A 155 1.74 18.36 -3.07
#